data_3a7f1ee2d17e69c7ac0abe746f30fc25
#
_entry.id   3a7f1ee2d17e69c7ac0abe746f30fc25
#
_cell.length_a   1.000
_cell.length_b   1.000
_cell.length_c   1.000
_cell.angle_alpha   90.00
_cell.angle_beta   90.00
_cell.angle_gamma   90.00
#
_symmetry.space_group_name_H-M   'P 1'
#
loop_
_entity.id
_entity.type
_entity.pdbx_description
1 polymer ?
#
loop_
_entity_poly.entity_id
_entity_poly.type
_entity_poly.pdbx_seq_one_letter_code
_entity_poly.pdbx_strand_id
1 'polypeptide(L)'
;MSAKARLLAFAVLALSVTACERLNRVRQPMPSRTACLAPTPPADPAHPTAGMVRLPGGMFSQGARPERPEEGPPHPVTVGAFLIDRTDVTNAHFARFVAATGYVTEAERPLDPKLYPGLSDDQRRPASLVFVGAKDRSDLADPSRWWRLISGADWRHPYGPGSTIRGLDAMPVVQIAYADALAYARWLGHDLPTEAEWEYAARGGLMQSRFPWGDEPPGVGQAKGRPRANTWQGVFPVADRGDDGFKGGASPVGCFPPNGFGLYDMAGNVWQWTKDVYDPALSVSAPAAEGGAPPIFRAGDAAAPRPRRVIKGGSYLCSDDFCYRYRPAARTDGPPDGGATHIGFRTVLR
;
A
#
# COMPACT_ATOMS: atom_id res chain seq x y z
N MET A 1 -4.15 -29.39 76.80
CA MET A 1 -4.56 -27.98 76.79
C MET A 1 -4.35 -27.49 75.31
N SER A 2 -5.49 -27.28 74.77
CA SER A 2 -5.97 -26.27 73.79
C SER A 2 -5.17 -26.18 72.46
N ALA A 3 -5.66 -26.73 71.39
CA ALA A 3 -6.70 -26.35 70.44
C ALA A 3 -6.52 -24.91 69.92
N LYS A 4 -5.96 -24.80 68.71
CA LYS A 4 -6.34 -23.90 67.60
C LYS A 4 -5.18 -23.84 66.59
N ALA A 5 -5.23 -24.75 65.68
CA ALA A 5 -4.50 -24.59 64.34
C ALA A 5 -5.36 -25.30 63.31
N ARG A 6 -6.30 -24.55 62.72
CA ARG A 6 -7.00 -24.97 61.51
C ARG A 6 -7.23 -23.75 60.62
N LEU A 7 -7.05 -23.97 59.33
CA LEU A 7 -7.49 -23.16 58.20
C LEU A 7 -6.62 -21.97 57.83
N LEU A 8 -5.68 -22.27 56.90
CA LEU A 8 -5.27 -21.36 55.82
C LEU A 8 -4.54 -22.20 54.75
N ALA A 9 -5.32 -22.97 54.05
CA ALA A 9 -4.91 -23.55 52.77
C ALA A 9 -6.12 -23.51 51.84
N PHE A 10 -5.98 -23.00 50.66
CA PHE A 10 -6.90 -22.80 49.56
C PHE A 10 -7.26 -21.32 49.27
N ALA A 11 -6.31 -20.60 48.68
CA ALA A 11 -6.60 -19.45 47.81
C ALA A 11 -5.37 -19.05 47.01
N VAL A 12 -4.72 -19.97 46.28
CA VAL A 12 -3.72 -19.66 45.28
C VAL A 12 -3.89 -20.65 44.12
N LEU A 13 -4.95 -20.52 43.37
CA LEU A 13 -5.03 -21.13 42.04
C LEU A 13 -6.19 -20.52 41.25
N ALA A 14 -6.08 -19.28 40.82
CA ALA A 14 -6.93 -18.68 39.78
C ALA A 14 -6.44 -17.32 39.32
N LEU A 15 -5.15 -17.15 38.97
CA LEU A 15 -4.65 -15.90 38.42
C LEU A 15 -3.47 -16.15 37.48
N SER A 16 -3.62 -17.06 36.52
CA SER A 16 -2.56 -17.31 35.53
C SER A 16 -3.05 -17.66 34.12
N VAL A 17 -4.26 -17.23 33.72
CA VAL A 17 -4.75 -17.47 32.34
C VAL A 17 -5.16 -16.18 31.61
N THR A 18 -5.00 -15.00 32.20
CA THR A 18 -5.42 -13.74 31.56
C THR A 18 -4.29 -12.84 31.04
N ALA A 19 -3.06 -13.35 30.96
CA ALA A 19 -1.90 -12.56 30.52
C ALA A 19 -1.48 -12.80 29.05
N CYS A 20 -2.08 -13.74 28.32
CA CYS A 20 -1.71 -14.06 26.93
C CYS A 20 -2.61 -13.46 25.84
N GLU A 21 -3.69 -12.78 26.16
CA GLU A 21 -4.63 -12.24 25.16
C GLU A 21 -4.48 -10.74 24.87
N ARG A 22 -3.42 -10.08 25.37
CA ARG A 22 -3.14 -8.67 25.06
C ARG A 22 -2.12 -8.46 23.94
N LEU A 23 -1.91 -9.46 23.10
CA LEU A 23 -1.05 -9.32 21.94
C LEU A 23 -1.91 -9.05 20.70
N ASN A 24 -1.73 -7.86 20.17
CA ASN A 24 -2.04 -7.47 18.78
C ASN A 24 -3.50 -7.23 18.38
N ARG A 25 -4.22 -6.36 19.06
CA ARG A 25 -5.12 -5.49 18.29
C ARG A 25 -4.28 -4.37 17.68
N VAL A 26 -3.74 -4.58 16.49
CA VAL A 26 -3.41 -3.45 15.59
C VAL A 26 -4.75 -2.73 15.40
N ARG A 27 -4.92 -1.59 16.07
CA ARG A 27 -6.14 -0.79 15.95
C ARG A 27 -6.20 -0.33 14.50
N GLN A 28 -7.18 -0.81 13.75
CA GLN A 28 -7.53 -0.18 12.48
C GLN A 28 -7.80 1.31 12.78
N PRO A 29 -7.19 2.23 12.02
CA PRO A 29 -7.47 3.64 12.22
C PRO A 29 -8.97 3.88 11.96
N MET A 30 -9.66 4.43 12.93
CA MET A 30 -11.04 4.89 12.74
C MET A 30 -10.99 6.09 11.79
N PRO A 31 -11.75 6.10 10.69
CA PRO A 31 -11.78 7.25 9.79
C PRO A 31 -12.24 8.48 10.57
N SER A 32 -11.48 9.57 10.45
CA SER A 32 -11.95 10.85 10.92
C SER A 32 -13.19 11.26 10.09
N ARG A 33 -14.06 12.13 10.62
CA ARG A 33 -15.27 12.61 9.95
C ARG A 33 -14.99 13.54 8.75
N THR A 34 -13.91 13.31 8.01
CA THR A 34 -13.64 14.02 6.75
C THR A 34 -14.64 13.52 5.72
N ALA A 35 -15.31 14.43 5.03
CA ALA A 35 -16.25 14.07 3.97
C ALA A 35 -15.46 13.49 2.78
N CYS A 36 -15.32 12.18 2.75
CA CYS A 36 -14.72 11.46 1.65
C CYS A 36 -15.69 11.41 0.44
N LEU A 37 -15.17 11.11 -0.73
CA LEU A 37 -16.00 10.86 -1.91
C LEU A 37 -16.99 9.73 -1.59
N ALA A 38 -18.25 9.91 -1.99
CA ALA A 38 -19.21 8.81 -1.93
C ALA A 38 -18.67 7.62 -2.74
N PRO A 39 -18.74 6.38 -2.23
CA PRO A 39 -18.28 5.21 -2.95
C PRO A 39 -18.89 5.15 -4.34
N THR A 40 -18.04 5.03 -5.37
CA THR A 40 -18.53 4.73 -6.73
C THR A 40 -19.05 3.30 -6.77
N PRO A 41 -20.13 3.02 -7.51
CA PRO A 41 -20.55 1.65 -7.75
C PRO A 41 -19.37 0.84 -8.30
N PRO A 42 -19.16 -0.41 -7.84
CA PRO A 42 -18.12 -1.26 -8.38
C PRO A 42 -18.32 -1.47 -9.88
N ALA A 43 -17.24 -1.28 -10.66
CA ALA A 43 -17.22 -1.72 -12.06
C ALA A 43 -17.49 -3.23 -12.15
N ASP A 44 -18.07 -3.67 -13.23
CA ASP A 44 -18.27 -5.07 -13.57
C ASP A 44 -18.11 -5.25 -15.10
N PRO A 45 -18.00 -6.48 -15.63
CA PRO A 45 -17.85 -6.69 -17.06
C PRO A 45 -18.96 -6.13 -17.95
N ALA A 46 -20.18 -5.89 -17.39
CA ALA A 46 -21.25 -5.24 -18.10
C ALA A 46 -21.14 -3.71 -18.11
N HIS A 47 -20.47 -3.14 -17.10
CA HIS A 47 -20.25 -1.70 -16.95
C HIS A 47 -18.78 -1.42 -16.62
N PRO A 48 -17.84 -1.78 -17.52
CA PRO A 48 -16.40 -1.75 -17.21
C PRO A 48 -15.87 -0.34 -16.96
N THR A 49 -16.49 0.69 -17.54
CA THR A 49 -16.04 2.09 -17.39
C THR A 49 -16.62 2.80 -16.17
N ALA A 50 -17.42 2.12 -15.35
CA ALA A 50 -18.00 2.74 -14.15
C ALA A 50 -16.89 3.24 -13.20
N GLY A 51 -16.97 4.52 -12.80
CA GLY A 51 -16.00 5.13 -11.90
C GLY A 51 -14.68 5.54 -12.55
N MET A 52 -14.53 5.41 -13.86
CA MET A 52 -13.33 5.85 -14.59
C MET A 52 -13.43 7.31 -15.05
N VAL A 53 -12.27 7.91 -15.28
CA VAL A 53 -12.09 9.24 -15.86
C VAL A 53 -11.36 9.11 -17.19
N ARG A 54 -11.86 9.78 -18.24
CA ARG A 54 -11.20 9.84 -19.54
C ARG A 54 -10.10 10.91 -19.51
N LEU A 55 -8.88 10.52 -19.84
CA LEU A 55 -7.75 11.41 -20.01
C LEU A 55 -7.46 11.56 -21.50
N PRO A 56 -7.14 12.80 -21.96
CA PRO A 56 -6.96 13.07 -23.39
C PRO A 56 -5.65 12.48 -23.95
N GLY A 57 -4.72 12.10 -23.09
CA GLY A 57 -3.35 11.83 -23.48
C GLY A 57 -2.57 13.11 -23.81
N GLY A 58 -1.38 12.96 -24.32
CA GLY A 58 -0.51 14.07 -24.71
C GLY A 58 0.95 13.82 -24.36
N MET A 59 1.77 14.79 -24.70
CA MET A 59 3.21 14.77 -24.40
C MET A 59 3.47 15.42 -23.04
N PHE A 60 4.32 14.80 -22.23
CA PHE A 60 4.78 15.34 -20.95
C PHE A 60 6.24 14.95 -20.70
N SER A 61 6.86 15.53 -19.67
CA SER A 61 8.20 15.18 -19.24
C SER A 61 8.09 14.17 -18.09
N GLN A 62 8.30 12.89 -18.38
CA GLN A 62 8.36 11.85 -17.36
C GLN A 62 9.60 12.06 -16.50
N GLY A 63 9.46 11.86 -15.18
CA GLY A 63 10.54 12.09 -14.22
C GLY A 63 10.82 13.58 -13.97
N ALA A 64 9.94 14.52 -14.37
CA ALA A 64 10.14 15.94 -14.11
C ALA A 64 10.20 16.23 -12.60
N ARG A 65 11.16 17.08 -12.19
CA ARG A 65 11.46 17.39 -10.78
C ARG A 65 11.92 16.16 -10.00
N PRO A 66 12.96 15.43 -10.48
CA PRO A 66 13.48 14.27 -9.77
C PRO A 66 14.16 14.73 -8.46
N GLU A 67 13.98 13.97 -7.42
CA GLU A 67 14.64 14.18 -6.12
C GLU A 67 15.57 13.03 -5.78
N ARG A 68 15.48 11.96 -6.55
CA ARG A 68 16.31 10.76 -6.40
C ARG A 68 16.84 10.30 -7.75
N PRO A 69 18.01 9.67 -7.82
CA PRO A 69 18.59 9.21 -9.08
C PRO A 69 17.67 8.32 -9.92
N GLU A 70 16.92 7.43 -9.26
CA GLU A 70 16.00 6.52 -9.94
C GLU A 70 14.78 7.18 -10.57
N GLU A 71 14.51 8.44 -10.27
CA GLU A 71 13.35 9.19 -10.77
C GLU A 71 13.62 9.90 -12.11
N GLY A 72 14.89 10.05 -12.50
CA GLY A 72 15.30 10.80 -13.70
C GLY A 72 16.33 10.06 -14.55
N PRO A 73 16.88 10.72 -15.55
CA PRO A 73 16.66 12.11 -15.96
C PRO A 73 15.29 12.34 -16.60
N PRO A 74 14.73 13.57 -16.48
CA PRO A 74 13.48 13.93 -17.16
C PRO A 74 13.60 13.75 -18.67
N HIS A 75 12.59 13.12 -19.28
CA HIS A 75 12.57 12.88 -20.73
C HIS A 75 11.14 12.99 -21.28
N PRO A 76 10.98 13.43 -22.55
CA PRO A 76 9.67 13.56 -23.15
C PRO A 76 9.06 12.19 -23.45
N VAL A 77 7.79 12.00 -23.04
CA VAL A 77 6.99 10.82 -23.34
C VAL A 77 5.63 11.25 -23.84
N THR A 78 5.08 10.53 -24.82
CA THR A 78 3.72 10.72 -25.30
C THR A 78 2.86 9.54 -24.86
N VAL A 79 1.74 9.81 -24.22
CA VAL A 79 0.70 8.82 -23.89
C VAL A 79 -0.52 9.04 -24.76
N GLY A 80 -1.16 7.96 -25.20
CA GLY A 80 -2.44 8.03 -25.90
C GLY A 80 -3.57 8.45 -24.98
N ALA A 81 -4.77 8.67 -25.52
CA ALA A 81 -5.97 8.85 -24.70
C ALA A 81 -6.36 7.51 -24.03
N PHE A 82 -6.76 7.54 -22.76
CA PHE A 82 -7.17 6.35 -22.00
C PHE A 82 -8.17 6.71 -20.91
N LEU A 83 -8.83 5.70 -20.37
CA LEU A 83 -9.63 5.78 -19.16
C LEU A 83 -8.81 5.24 -17.98
N ILE A 84 -8.96 5.84 -16.80
CA ILE A 84 -8.30 5.40 -15.58
C ILE A 84 -9.28 5.45 -14.41
N ASP A 85 -9.19 4.52 -13.48
CA ASP A 85 -10.00 4.54 -12.27
C ASP A 85 -9.79 5.85 -11.51
N ARG A 86 -10.91 6.48 -11.10
CA ARG A 86 -10.89 7.74 -10.36
C ARG A 86 -10.17 7.63 -9.01
N THR A 87 -10.26 6.46 -8.38
CA THR A 87 -9.67 6.12 -7.09
C THR A 87 -8.90 4.81 -7.19
N ASP A 88 -8.23 4.42 -6.13
CA ASP A 88 -7.76 3.04 -5.98
C ASP A 88 -8.95 2.06 -6.00
N VAL A 89 -8.68 0.82 -6.44
CA VAL A 89 -9.63 -0.29 -6.30
C VAL A 89 -9.89 -0.53 -4.82
N THR A 90 -11.18 -0.55 -4.44
CA THR A 90 -11.57 -0.69 -3.04
C THR A 90 -11.83 -2.13 -2.63
N ASN A 91 -11.96 -2.37 -1.33
CA ASN A 91 -12.37 -3.68 -0.80
C ASN A 91 -13.70 -4.16 -1.42
N ALA A 92 -14.69 -3.27 -1.58
CA ALA A 92 -15.97 -3.62 -2.22
C ALA A 92 -15.79 -4.05 -3.67
N HIS A 93 -14.94 -3.33 -4.43
CA HIS A 93 -14.65 -3.65 -5.82
C HIS A 93 -13.97 -5.02 -5.94
N PHE A 94 -12.95 -5.26 -5.15
CA PHE A 94 -12.19 -6.53 -5.17
C PHE A 94 -13.03 -7.70 -4.66
N ALA A 95 -13.85 -7.49 -3.63
CA ALA A 95 -14.78 -8.51 -3.12
C ALA A 95 -15.76 -8.98 -4.21
N ARG A 96 -16.26 -8.06 -5.05
CA ARG A 96 -17.12 -8.40 -6.18
C ARG A 96 -16.41 -9.28 -7.21
N PHE A 97 -15.17 -8.96 -7.55
CA PHE A 97 -14.34 -9.78 -8.42
C PHE A 97 -14.18 -11.21 -7.88
N VAL A 98 -13.78 -11.31 -6.60
CA VAL A 98 -13.59 -12.61 -5.96
C VAL A 98 -14.90 -13.40 -5.89
N ALA A 99 -16.01 -12.74 -5.56
CA ALA A 99 -17.33 -13.39 -5.53
C ALA A 99 -17.76 -13.91 -6.91
N ALA A 100 -17.42 -13.19 -7.99
CA ALA A 100 -17.77 -13.57 -9.36
C ALA A 100 -16.89 -14.68 -9.94
N THR A 101 -15.64 -14.79 -9.49
CA THR A 101 -14.63 -15.66 -10.14
C THR A 101 -14.10 -16.78 -9.26
N GLY A 102 -14.32 -16.71 -7.94
CA GLY A 102 -13.67 -17.61 -6.99
C GLY A 102 -12.14 -17.41 -6.89
N TYR A 103 -11.64 -16.25 -7.32
CA TYR A 103 -10.20 -15.98 -7.34
C TYR A 103 -9.58 -16.11 -5.95
N VAL A 104 -8.43 -16.77 -5.87
CA VAL A 104 -7.60 -16.92 -4.68
C VAL A 104 -6.32 -16.13 -4.90
N THR A 105 -6.03 -15.17 -4.03
CA THR A 105 -4.86 -14.29 -4.17
C THR A 105 -3.54 -14.99 -3.85
N GLU A 106 -2.42 -14.39 -4.27
CA GLU A 106 -1.08 -14.92 -3.96
C GLU A 106 -0.86 -15.03 -2.44
N ALA A 107 -1.36 -14.08 -1.65
CA ALA A 107 -1.26 -14.10 -0.19
C ALA A 107 -2.07 -15.26 0.47
N GLU A 108 -3.09 -15.77 -0.21
CA GLU A 108 -3.91 -16.90 0.24
C GLU A 108 -3.35 -18.27 -0.20
N ARG A 109 -2.24 -18.29 -0.97
CA ARG A 109 -1.61 -19.51 -1.47
C ARG A 109 -0.27 -19.77 -0.78
N PRO A 110 0.12 -21.03 -0.58
CA PRO A 110 1.49 -21.34 -0.18
C PRO A 110 2.47 -20.95 -1.30
N LEU A 111 3.67 -20.51 -0.92
CA LEU A 111 4.74 -20.22 -1.87
C LEU A 111 5.10 -21.49 -2.66
N ASP A 112 5.32 -21.35 -3.96
CA ASP A 112 5.68 -22.46 -4.84
C ASP A 112 7.06 -23.03 -4.44
N PRO A 113 7.15 -24.30 -4.03
CA PRO A 113 8.43 -24.92 -3.67
C PRO A 113 9.46 -24.95 -4.81
N LYS A 114 9.03 -24.87 -6.07
CA LYS A 114 9.93 -24.77 -7.21
C LYS A 114 10.60 -23.39 -7.31
N LEU A 115 9.89 -22.35 -6.92
CA LEU A 115 10.42 -20.98 -6.90
C LEU A 115 11.19 -20.66 -5.61
N TYR A 116 10.89 -21.40 -4.53
CA TYR A 116 11.48 -21.19 -3.20
C TYR A 116 11.96 -22.53 -2.60
N PRO A 117 12.92 -23.22 -3.26
CA PRO A 117 13.35 -24.56 -2.83
C PRO A 117 14.07 -24.58 -1.47
N GLY A 118 14.64 -23.43 -1.04
CA GLY A 118 15.33 -23.32 0.25
C GLY A 118 14.42 -23.11 1.46
N LEU A 119 13.10 -22.88 1.25
CA LEU A 119 12.18 -22.67 2.36
C LEU A 119 11.54 -24.00 2.82
N SER A 120 11.34 -24.14 4.13
CA SER A 120 10.56 -25.23 4.72
C SER A 120 9.06 -25.06 4.40
N ASP A 121 8.26 -26.12 4.54
CA ASP A 121 6.80 -26.04 4.33
C ASP A 121 6.15 -25.03 5.24
N ASP A 122 6.63 -24.87 6.47
CA ASP A 122 6.15 -23.88 7.42
C ASP A 122 6.42 -22.44 6.94
N GLN A 123 7.58 -22.21 6.38
CA GLN A 123 7.95 -20.90 5.81
C GLN A 123 7.21 -20.57 4.50
N ARG A 124 6.70 -21.59 3.81
CA ARG A 124 5.90 -21.43 2.58
C ARG A 124 4.41 -21.25 2.82
N ARG A 125 3.93 -21.27 4.07
CA ARG A 125 2.50 -21.06 4.37
C ARG A 125 1.99 -19.73 3.81
N PRO A 126 0.69 -19.66 3.44
CA PRO A 126 0.04 -18.42 3.06
C PRO A 126 0.33 -17.32 4.07
N ALA A 127 0.91 -16.23 3.59
CA ALA A 127 1.30 -15.10 4.44
C ALA A 127 1.49 -13.83 3.61
N SER A 128 1.44 -12.69 4.25
CA SER A 128 1.74 -11.42 3.60
C SER A 128 2.42 -10.45 4.56
N LEU A 129 2.96 -9.36 3.99
CA LEU A 129 3.79 -8.43 4.71
C LEU A 129 2.95 -7.37 5.42
N VAL A 130 3.11 -7.29 6.73
CA VAL A 130 2.38 -6.37 7.59
C VAL A 130 3.33 -5.38 8.24
N PHE A 131 3.03 -4.08 8.07
CA PHE A 131 3.72 -3.03 8.80
C PHE A 131 3.25 -3.02 10.26
N VAL A 132 4.19 -3.14 11.17
CA VAL A 132 3.93 -3.16 12.63
C VAL A 132 4.53 -1.94 13.34
N GLY A 133 5.30 -1.11 12.63
CA GLY A 133 6.02 0.02 13.19
C GLY A 133 7.19 -0.40 14.08
N ALA A 134 7.97 0.58 14.53
CA ALA A 134 9.00 0.37 15.53
C ALA A 134 8.40 0.51 16.94
N LYS A 135 8.82 -0.33 17.87
CA LYS A 135 8.39 -0.26 19.26
C LYS A 135 9.13 0.84 20.03
N ASP A 136 10.36 1.02 19.69
CA ASP A 136 11.25 2.00 20.32
C ASP A 136 12.41 2.40 19.39
N ARG A 137 13.31 3.26 19.88
CA ARG A 137 14.44 3.76 19.10
C ARG A 137 15.46 2.68 18.74
N SER A 138 15.54 1.57 19.46
CA SER A 138 16.47 0.47 19.16
C SER A 138 16.09 -0.25 17.86
N ASP A 139 14.82 -0.19 17.48
CA ASP A 139 14.32 -0.79 16.25
C ASP A 139 14.62 0.07 15.00
N LEU A 140 15.05 1.33 15.17
CA LEU A 140 15.22 2.27 14.03
C LEU A 140 16.33 1.86 13.05
N ALA A 141 17.37 1.20 13.54
CA ALA A 141 18.49 0.79 12.71
C ALA A 141 18.20 -0.42 11.81
N ASP A 142 17.08 -1.13 12.05
CA ASP A 142 16.75 -2.36 11.33
C ASP A 142 15.32 -2.32 10.79
N PRO A 143 15.11 -1.92 9.52
CA PRO A 143 13.79 -1.90 8.89
C PRO A 143 13.06 -3.24 8.91
N SER A 144 13.75 -4.37 9.02
CA SER A 144 13.10 -5.68 9.11
C SER A 144 12.25 -5.83 10.38
N ARG A 145 12.50 -5.02 11.40
CA ARG A 145 11.72 -5.00 12.64
C ARG A 145 10.39 -4.27 12.52
N TRP A 146 10.24 -3.40 11.52
CA TRP A 146 9.01 -2.65 11.28
C TRP A 146 7.99 -3.44 10.48
N TRP A 147 8.45 -4.53 9.88
CA TRP A 147 7.67 -5.38 9.01
C TRP A 147 7.68 -6.81 9.52
N ARG A 148 6.57 -7.49 9.35
CA ARG A 148 6.46 -8.92 9.67
C ARG A 148 5.72 -9.66 8.59
N LEU A 149 6.24 -10.81 8.21
CA LEU A 149 5.49 -11.78 7.43
C LEU A 149 4.51 -12.46 8.37
N ILE A 150 3.21 -12.23 8.19
CA ILE A 150 2.17 -12.75 9.07
C ILE A 150 1.36 -13.80 8.32
N SER A 151 1.36 -15.02 8.84
CA SER A 151 0.55 -16.12 8.31
C SER A 151 -0.94 -15.79 8.40
N GLY A 152 -1.68 -16.00 7.30
CA GLY A 152 -3.09 -15.65 7.18
C GLY A 152 -3.36 -14.15 7.07
N ALA A 153 -2.34 -13.32 6.80
CA ALA A 153 -2.56 -11.98 6.31
C ALA A 153 -2.85 -12.02 4.80
N ASP A 154 -3.99 -11.46 4.42
CA ASP A 154 -4.51 -11.41 3.06
C ASP A 154 -5.39 -10.17 2.89
N TRP A 155 -6.03 -10.00 1.73
CA TRP A 155 -6.89 -8.85 1.48
C TRP A 155 -8.15 -8.78 2.37
N ARG A 156 -8.64 -9.91 2.91
CA ARG A 156 -9.77 -9.96 3.87
C ARG A 156 -9.31 -9.73 5.31
N HIS A 157 -8.06 -10.06 5.59
CA HIS A 157 -7.42 -10.01 6.90
C HIS A 157 -6.09 -9.24 6.79
N PRO A 158 -6.12 -7.93 6.45
CA PRO A 158 -4.92 -7.20 6.02
C PRO A 158 -3.82 -7.11 7.08
N TYR A 159 -4.16 -7.34 8.34
CA TYR A 159 -3.21 -7.37 9.46
C TYR A 159 -3.08 -8.76 10.10
N GLY A 160 -3.51 -9.81 9.42
CA GLY A 160 -3.54 -11.19 9.90
C GLY A 160 -4.91 -11.66 10.40
N PRO A 161 -5.03 -12.91 10.88
CA PRO A 161 -6.32 -13.58 11.17
C PRO A 161 -7.23 -12.85 12.15
N GLY A 162 -6.68 -11.98 13.02
CA GLY A 162 -7.45 -11.15 13.96
C GLY A 162 -8.04 -9.87 13.36
N SER A 163 -7.78 -9.57 12.10
CA SER A 163 -8.29 -8.38 11.39
C SER A 163 -9.43 -8.72 10.44
N THR A 164 -10.17 -7.71 9.99
CA THR A 164 -11.28 -7.89 9.03
C THR A 164 -11.50 -6.62 8.24
N ILE A 165 -11.98 -6.76 7.01
CA ILE A 165 -12.45 -5.65 6.17
C ILE A 165 -13.95 -5.36 6.31
N ARG A 166 -14.65 -6.01 7.23
CA ARG A 166 -16.08 -5.79 7.43
C ARG A 166 -16.37 -4.33 7.80
N GLY A 167 -17.21 -3.67 7.00
CA GLY A 167 -17.51 -2.25 7.16
C GLY A 167 -16.41 -1.30 6.65
N LEU A 168 -15.42 -1.82 5.93
CA LEU A 168 -14.32 -1.09 5.33
C LEU A 168 -14.40 -1.12 3.79
N ASP A 169 -15.60 -1.06 3.24
CA ASP A 169 -15.88 -1.21 1.81
C ASP A 169 -15.17 -0.17 0.93
N ALA A 170 -15.07 1.07 1.44
CA ALA A 170 -14.44 2.20 0.75
C ALA A 170 -12.92 2.31 0.96
N MET A 171 -12.31 1.42 1.74
CA MET A 171 -10.85 1.38 1.89
C MET A 171 -10.21 0.82 0.62
N PRO A 172 -9.01 1.31 0.21
CA PRO A 172 -8.26 0.66 -0.85
C PRO A 172 -7.99 -0.80 -0.48
N VAL A 173 -8.14 -1.70 -1.43
CA VAL A 173 -7.73 -3.08 -1.22
C VAL A 173 -6.21 -3.16 -1.13
N VAL A 174 -5.72 -3.85 -0.13
CA VAL A 174 -4.28 -4.04 0.13
C VAL A 174 -3.95 -5.53 0.26
N GLN A 175 -2.69 -5.87 0.49
CA GLN A 175 -2.20 -7.26 0.46
C GLN A 175 -2.36 -7.89 -0.93
N ILE A 176 -2.25 -7.09 -1.97
CA ILE A 176 -2.45 -7.45 -3.38
C ILE A 176 -1.09 -7.55 -4.06
N ALA A 177 -0.75 -8.72 -4.58
CA ALA A 177 0.40 -8.92 -5.44
C ALA A 177 0.11 -8.39 -6.86
N TYR A 178 1.16 -8.21 -7.66
CA TYR A 178 1.02 -7.78 -9.06
C TYR A 178 0.09 -8.70 -9.88
N ALA A 179 0.21 -10.03 -9.69
CA ALA A 179 -0.63 -10.99 -10.39
C ALA A 179 -2.11 -10.86 -10.03
N ASP A 180 -2.43 -10.54 -8.78
CA ASP A 180 -3.80 -10.33 -8.29
C ASP A 180 -4.41 -9.08 -8.92
N ALA A 181 -3.65 -7.97 -8.93
CA ALA A 181 -4.06 -6.72 -9.55
C ALA A 181 -4.33 -6.89 -11.05
N LEU A 182 -3.45 -7.61 -11.75
CA LEU A 182 -3.61 -7.91 -13.17
C LEU A 182 -4.80 -8.84 -13.45
N ALA A 183 -5.07 -9.83 -12.56
CA ALA A 183 -6.22 -10.72 -12.69
C ALA A 183 -7.53 -9.93 -12.56
N TYR A 184 -7.63 -9.04 -11.59
CA TYR A 184 -8.76 -8.13 -11.44
C TYR A 184 -8.96 -7.25 -12.69
N ALA A 185 -7.88 -6.60 -13.17
CA ALA A 185 -7.94 -5.76 -14.36
C ALA A 185 -8.48 -6.55 -15.57
N ARG A 186 -7.93 -7.72 -15.84
CA ARG A 186 -8.35 -8.59 -16.95
C ARG A 186 -9.79 -9.06 -16.86
N TRP A 187 -10.30 -9.30 -15.65
CA TRP A 187 -11.71 -9.65 -15.44
C TRP A 187 -12.65 -8.55 -15.96
N LEU A 188 -12.25 -7.27 -15.86
CA LEU A 188 -12.99 -6.13 -16.40
C LEU A 188 -12.70 -5.84 -17.88
N GLY A 189 -11.77 -6.54 -18.52
CA GLY A 189 -11.23 -6.16 -19.83
C GLY A 189 -10.27 -4.99 -19.80
N HIS A 190 -9.73 -4.68 -18.62
CA HIS A 190 -8.77 -3.61 -18.36
C HIS A 190 -7.32 -4.12 -18.34
N ASP A 191 -6.40 -3.18 -18.08
CA ASP A 191 -4.99 -3.44 -17.81
C ASP A 191 -4.52 -2.60 -16.62
N LEU A 192 -3.30 -2.84 -16.15
CA LEU A 192 -2.64 -1.92 -15.24
C LEU A 192 -2.04 -0.75 -16.04
N PRO A 193 -1.96 0.45 -15.46
CA PRO A 193 -1.31 1.58 -16.11
C PRO A 193 0.16 1.28 -16.36
N THR A 194 0.71 1.77 -17.47
CA THR A 194 2.15 1.92 -17.58
C THR A 194 2.63 2.99 -16.60
N GLU A 195 3.91 2.99 -16.27
CA GLU A 195 4.50 4.02 -15.44
C GLU A 195 4.27 5.43 -16.03
N ALA A 196 4.40 5.57 -17.34
CA ALA A 196 4.15 6.81 -18.05
C ALA A 196 2.68 7.27 -17.96
N GLU A 197 1.71 6.36 -18.16
CA GLU A 197 0.29 6.66 -18.03
C GLU A 197 -0.06 7.07 -16.59
N TRP A 198 0.50 6.34 -15.61
CA TRP A 198 0.28 6.65 -14.20
C TRP A 198 0.83 8.04 -13.85
N GLU A 199 2.07 8.35 -14.27
CA GLU A 199 2.69 9.64 -13.98
C GLU A 199 1.97 10.80 -14.69
N TYR A 200 1.59 10.63 -15.94
CA TYR A 200 0.76 11.60 -16.68
C TYR A 200 -0.55 11.88 -15.93
N ALA A 201 -1.23 10.82 -15.49
CA ALA A 201 -2.46 10.92 -14.73
C ALA A 201 -2.24 11.63 -13.38
N ALA A 202 -1.19 11.29 -12.66
CA ALA A 202 -0.85 11.89 -11.38
C ALA A 202 -0.54 13.39 -11.48
N ARG A 203 0.09 13.81 -12.57
CA ARG A 203 0.40 15.24 -12.79
C ARG A 203 -0.83 16.11 -12.96
N GLY A 204 -1.99 15.55 -13.34
CA GLY A 204 -3.24 16.32 -13.36
C GLY A 204 -3.20 17.58 -14.24
N GLY A 205 -2.38 17.59 -15.31
CA GLY A 205 -2.14 18.77 -16.15
C GLY A 205 -1.00 19.70 -15.69
N LEU A 206 -0.43 19.47 -14.51
CA LEU A 206 0.68 20.27 -13.94
C LEU A 206 2.03 19.63 -14.30
N MET A 207 2.55 19.92 -15.50
CA MET A 207 3.66 19.21 -16.11
C MET A 207 4.99 19.26 -15.35
N GLN A 208 5.24 20.32 -14.59
CA GLN A 208 6.51 20.57 -13.89
C GLN A 208 6.37 20.67 -12.37
N SER A 209 5.22 20.33 -11.82
CA SER A 209 4.98 20.44 -10.40
C SER A 209 5.57 19.29 -9.61
N ARG A 210 5.94 19.57 -8.36
CA ARG A 210 6.48 18.60 -7.40
C ARG A 210 5.43 17.57 -6.99
N PHE A 211 4.17 18.01 -6.78
CA PHE A 211 3.06 17.18 -6.34
C PHE A 211 1.89 17.22 -7.32
N PRO A 212 0.92 16.32 -7.21
CA PRO A 212 -0.30 16.32 -8.03
C PRO A 212 -1.15 17.59 -7.94
N TRP A 213 -0.94 18.41 -6.91
CA TRP A 213 -1.66 19.66 -6.64
C TRP A 213 -0.82 20.92 -6.81
N GLY A 214 0.44 20.84 -7.22
CA GLY A 214 1.36 21.95 -7.37
C GLY A 214 2.65 21.78 -6.56
N ASP A 215 3.27 22.91 -6.17
CA ASP A 215 4.55 22.92 -5.44
C ASP A 215 4.38 23.15 -3.92
N GLU A 216 3.16 23.43 -3.48
CA GLU A 216 2.86 23.65 -2.06
C GLU A 216 3.05 22.35 -1.25
N PRO A 217 3.60 22.43 -0.02
CA PRO A 217 3.70 21.30 0.87
C PRO A 217 2.36 20.57 1.10
N PRO A 218 2.35 19.33 1.56
CA PRO A 218 1.12 18.54 1.75
C PRO A 218 0.05 19.12 2.69
N GLY A 219 0.32 20.23 3.36
CA GLY A 219 -0.64 20.92 4.24
C GLY A 219 -0.81 20.27 5.62
N VAL A 220 0.16 19.47 6.05
CA VAL A 220 0.19 18.79 7.36
C VAL A 220 1.37 19.22 8.20
N GLY A 221 1.33 18.97 9.50
CA GLY A 221 2.39 19.31 10.43
C GLY A 221 2.53 20.83 10.60
N GLN A 222 3.74 21.36 10.37
CA GLN A 222 4.01 22.79 10.47
C GLN A 222 3.48 23.61 9.29
N ALA A 223 3.25 22.98 8.15
CA ALA A 223 2.62 23.60 6.99
C ALA A 223 1.11 23.73 7.25
N LYS A 224 0.68 24.88 7.75
CA LYS A 224 -0.74 25.16 8.02
C LYS A 224 -1.54 25.15 6.72
N GLY A 225 -2.51 24.26 6.62
CA GLY A 225 -3.39 24.13 5.46
C GLY A 225 -4.33 22.93 5.56
N ARG A 226 -5.15 22.76 4.53
CA ARG A 226 -5.95 21.54 4.40
C ARG A 226 -5.04 20.39 3.91
N PRO A 227 -5.05 19.21 4.57
CA PRO A 227 -4.30 18.06 4.11
C PRO A 227 -4.60 17.72 2.65
N ARG A 228 -3.58 17.37 1.89
CA ARG A 228 -3.65 17.07 0.45
C ARG A 228 -3.56 15.57 0.14
N ALA A 229 -3.02 14.78 1.09
CA ALA A 229 -2.81 13.35 0.94
C ALA A 229 -2.72 12.68 2.31
N ASN A 230 -2.99 11.38 2.37
CA ASN A 230 -2.71 10.54 3.53
C ASN A 230 -1.23 10.14 3.51
N THR A 231 -0.46 10.69 4.42
CA THR A 231 0.98 10.46 4.58
C THR A 231 1.33 10.35 6.06
N TRP A 232 2.53 9.93 6.38
CA TRP A 232 2.98 9.86 7.77
C TRP A 232 3.39 11.22 8.31
N GLN A 233 2.88 11.60 9.48
CA GLN A 233 3.26 12.84 10.16
C GLN A 233 3.85 12.55 11.53
N GLY A 234 5.13 12.82 11.69
CA GLY A 234 5.84 12.59 12.94
C GLY A 234 7.11 11.79 12.76
N VAL A 235 7.53 11.09 13.79
CA VAL A 235 8.79 10.33 13.76
C VAL A 235 8.53 8.95 13.15
N PHE A 236 8.89 8.78 11.89
CA PHE A 236 8.79 7.47 11.24
C PHE A 236 9.86 6.51 11.79
N PRO A 237 9.58 5.26 12.01
CA PRO A 237 8.29 4.53 11.99
C PRO A 237 7.68 4.34 13.40
N VAL A 238 7.99 5.26 14.32
CA VAL A 238 7.66 5.14 15.75
C VAL A 238 6.29 5.74 16.09
N ALA A 239 6.06 6.95 15.59
CA ALA A 239 4.87 7.71 15.97
C ALA A 239 4.34 8.55 14.82
N ASP A 240 3.15 8.19 14.36
CA ASP A 240 2.35 9.02 13.49
C ASP A 240 1.40 9.87 14.33
N ARG A 241 1.38 11.20 14.09
CA ARG A 241 0.46 12.12 14.79
C ARG A 241 -0.94 12.07 14.21
N GLY A 242 -1.09 11.72 12.92
CA GLY A 242 -2.37 11.72 12.22
C GLY A 242 -2.92 13.12 11.98
N ASP A 243 -2.06 14.09 11.67
CA ASP A 243 -2.43 15.50 11.43
C ASP A 243 -3.31 15.64 10.17
N ASP A 244 -3.28 14.64 9.27
CA ASP A 244 -4.12 14.54 8.09
C ASP A 244 -5.51 13.94 8.35
N GLY A 245 -5.77 13.49 9.57
CA GLY A 245 -7.01 12.86 10.01
C GLY A 245 -6.96 11.33 10.07
N PHE A 246 -5.85 10.72 9.62
CA PHE A 246 -5.64 9.27 9.66
C PHE A 246 -4.33 8.98 10.38
N LYS A 247 -4.27 7.86 11.09
CA LYS A 247 -3.13 7.54 11.92
C LYS A 247 -2.63 6.12 11.66
N GLY A 248 -1.43 6.02 11.06
CA GLY A 248 -0.72 4.76 10.89
C GLY A 248 -1.42 3.73 9.99
N GLY A 249 -2.26 4.18 9.05
CA GLY A 249 -2.99 3.32 8.15
C GLY A 249 -3.56 4.02 6.94
N ALA A 250 -4.09 3.25 5.99
CA ALA A 250 -4.78 3.79 4.83
C ALA A 250 -6.06 4.55 5.24
N SER A 251 -6.49 5.48 4.41
CA SER A 251 -7.78 6.16 4.49
C SER A 251 -8.78 5.56 3.49
N PRO A 252 -10.09 5.74 3.68
CA PRO A 252 -11.04 5.51 2.60
C PRO A 252 -10.65 6.30 1.37
N VAL A 253 -10.91 5.77 0.18
CA VAL A 253 -10.55 6.46 -1.07
C VAL A 253 -11.30 7.78 -1.22
N GLY A 254 -10.66 8.78 -1.83
CA GLY A 254 -11.28 10.06 -2.12
C GLY A 254 -11.51 10.97 -0.91
N CYS A 255 -10.78 10.78 0.18
CA CYS A 255 -10.85 11.65 1.36
C CYS A 255 -10.07 12.97 1.20
N PHE A 256 -9.18 13.06 0.25
CA PHE A 256 -8.36 14.24 -0.06
C PHE A 256 -8.78 14.87 -1.38
N PRO A 257 -8.44 16.16 -1.64
CA PRO A 257 -8.80 16.82 -2.88
C PRO A 257 -8.24 16.09 -4.11
N PRO A 258 -9.01 15.99 -5.21
CA PRO A 258 -8.50 15.42 -6.46
C PRO A 258 -7.48 16.34 -7.12
N ASN A 259 -6.69 15.78 -8.03
CA ASN A 259 -5.84 16.55 -8.92
C ASN A 259 -6.64 17.22 -10.06
N GLY A 260 -5.98 17.95 -10.96
CA GLY A 260 -6.62 18.68 -12.07
C GLY A 260 -7.36 17.80 -13.10
N PHE A 261 -7.13 16.48 -13.10
CA PHE A 261 -7.89 15.52 -13.91
C PHE A 261 -9.06 14.88 -13.15
N GLY A 262 -9.30 15.28 -11.91
CA GLY A 262 -10.37 14.72 -11.08
C GLY A 262 -10.02 13.35 -10.47
N LEU A 263 -8.74 13.00 -10.41
CA LEU A 263 -8.24 11.74 -9.83
C LEU A 263 -7.85 11.95 -8.37
N TYR A 264 -8.28 11.03 -7.52
CA TYR A 264 -8.01 11.02 -6.09
C TYR A 264 -6.86 10.07 -5.76
N ASP A 265 -6.22 10.31 -4.63
CA ASP A 265 -5.20 9.44 -4.02
C ASP A 265 -4.04 9.10 -4.97
N MET A 266 -3.67 10.07 -5.84
CA MET A 266 -2.48 9.96 -6.70
C MET A 266 -1.17 10.27 -5.94
N ALA A 267 -1.26 10.51 -4.64
CA ALA A 267 -0.15 10.71 -3.72
C ALA A 267 -0.55 10.22 -2.34
N GLY A 268 0.31 9.45 -1.68
CA GLY A 268 0.02 8.87 -0.37
C GLY A 268 -1.00 7.73 -0.43
N ASN A 269 -1.66 7.45 0.68
CA ASN A 269 -2.60 6.38 0.91
C ASN A 269 -1.97 4.98 0.68
N VAL A 270 -2.00 4.44 -0.54
CA VAL A 270 -1.33 3.18 -0.86
C VAL A 270 -0.48 3.30 -2.12
N TRP A 271 0.63 2.58 -2.18
CA TRP A 271 1.38 2.37 -3.40
C TRP A 271 0.51 1.70 -4.45
N GLN A 272 0.75 2.01 -5.72
CA GLN A 272 -0.05 1.52 -6.83
C GLN A 272 0.83 0.79 -7.84
N TRP A 273 0.45 -0.45 -8.15
CA TRP A 273 1.11 -1.25 -9.18
C TRP A 273 1.02 -0.61 -10.54
N THR A 274 2.15 -0.62 -11.27
CA THR A 274 2.20 -0.34 -12.71
C THR A 274 2.65 -1.58 -13.49
N LYS A 275 2.43 -1.55 -14.80
CA LYS A 275 2.77 -2.66 -15.70
C LYS A 275 4.27 -2.84 -15.91
N ASP A 276 5.06 -1.80 -15.69
CA ASP A 276 6.45 -1.74 -16.09
C ASP A 276 7.34 -2.58 -15.17
N VAL A 277 8.34 -3.20 -15.78
CA VAL A 277 9.43 -3.84 -15.06
C VAL A 277 10.33 -2.75 -14.47
N TYR A 278 10.67 -2.89 -13.21
CA TYR A 278 11.62 -1.99 -12.58
C TYR A 278 13.04 -2.32 -13.06
N ASP A 279 13.65 -1.34 -13.74
CA ASP A 279 15.04 -1.43 -14.17
C ASP A 279 15.92 -0.58 -13.23
N PRO A 280 16.77 -1.19 -12.41
CA PRO A 280 17.70 -0.46 -11.56
C PRO A 280 18.81 0.26 -12.36
N ALA A 281 19.08 -0.14 -13.62
CA ALA A 281 20.08 0.52 -14.45
C ALA A 281 19.64 1.91 -14.93
N LEU A 282 18.34 2.21 -14.89
CA LEU A 282 17.84 3.57 -15.08
C LEU A 282 18.14 4.46 -13.88
N SER A 283 18.53 3.87 -12.73
CA SER A 283 19.01 4.58 -11.55
C SER A 283 20.54 4.64 -11.57
N VAL A 284 21.09 5.80 -11.87
CA VAL A 284 22.54 6.02 -11.81
C VAL A 284 23.00 5.88 -10.36
N SER A 285 23.62 4.74 -10.03
CA SER A 285 24.36 4.47 -8.77
C SER A 285 23.66 4.94 -7.48
N ALA A 286 22.45 4.44 -7.20
CA ALA A 286 21.82 4.70 -5.90
C ALA A 286 22.28 3.66 -4.85
N PRO A 287 22.66 4.09 -3.63
CA PRO A 287 22.71 3.17 -2.51
C PRO A 287 21.33 2.54 -2.28
N ALA A 288 21.29 1.34 -1.70
CA ALA A 288 20.05 0.58 -1.46
C ALA A 288 18.94 1.49 -0.93
N ALA A 289 17.80 1.50 -1.63
CA ALA A 289 16.71 2.44 -1.41
C ALA A 289 16.24 2.43 0.04
N GLU A 290 16.42 3.53 0.74
CA GLU A 290 15.75 3.79 2.01
C GLU A 290 14.24 3.79 1.74
N GLY A 291 13.49 2.90 2.41
CA GLY A 291 12.04 2.82 2.32
C GLY A 291 11.45 2.01 1.17
N GLY A 292 12.25 1.25 0.43
CA GLY A 292 11.76 0.18 -0.44
C GLY A 292 11.11 -0.96 0.38
N ALA A 293 10.37 -1.84 -0.29
CA ALA A 293 9.88 -3.05 0.35
C ALA A 293 11.02 -3.73 1.13
N PRO A 294 10.76 -4.21 2.37
CA PRO A 294 11.81 -4.70 3.23
C PRO A 294 12.60 -5.83 2.54
N PRO A 295 13.89 -5.97 2.86
CA PRO A 295 14.81 -6.93 2.26
C PRO A 295 14.43 -8.41 2.44
N ILE A 296 13.36 -8.69 3.19
CA ILE A 296 12.85 -10.05 3.46
C ILE A 296 12.51 -10.79 2.15
N PHE A 297 12.23 -10.07 1.07
CA PHE A 297 12.01 -10.61 -0.27
C PHE A 297 13.14 -10.30 -1.26
N ARG A 298 14.34 -10.03 -0.80
CA ARG A 298 15.50 -10.16 -1.68
C ARG A 298 15.63 -11.64 -2.00
N ALA A 299 15.12 -12.03 -3.16
CA ALA A 299 15.31 -13.35 -3.71
C ALA A 299 16.81 -13.55 -4.01
N GLY A 300 17.60 -13.77 -2.95
CA GLY A 300 19.03 -14.02 -3.07
C GLY A 300 19.34 -15.36 -3.70
N ASP A 301 18.41 -16.32 -3.70
CA ASP A 301 18.73 -17.71 -4.00
C ASP A 301 17.64 -18.47 -4.77
N ALA A 302 16.66 -17.79 -5.33
CA ALA A 302 15.61 -18.46 -6.12
C ALA A 302 15.96 -18.53 -7.61
N ALA A 303 15.57 -19.62 -8.27
CA ALA A 303 15.64 -19.79 -9.71
C ALA A 303 14.98 -18.59 -10.42
N ALA A 304 15.73 -17.87 -11.27
CA ALA A 304 15.37 -16.68 -12.04
C ALA A 304 14.28 -15.82 -11.35
N PRO A 305 14.64 -14.82 -10.55
CA PRO A 305 13.68 -14.01 -9.83
C PRO A 305 12.69 -13.38 -10.83
N ARG A 306 11.40 -13.47 -10.54
CA ARG A 306 10.40 -12.75 -11.34
C ARG A 306 10.76 -11.27 -11.33
N PRO A 307 10.69 -10.58 -12.49
CA PRO A 307 11.11 -9.19 -12.58
C PRO A 307 10.28 -8.32 -11.63
N ARG A 308 10.95 -7.52 -10.82
CA ARG A 308 10.29 -6.54 -9.97
C ARG A 308 9.51 -5.54 -10.80
N ARG A 309 8.41 -5.03 -10.28
CA ARG A 309 7.53 -4.09 -10.98
C ARG A 309 7.62 -2.71 -10.36
N VAL A 310 7.46 -1.70 -11.21
CA VAL A 310 7.39 -0.32 -10.72
C VAL A 310 6.09 -0.13 -9.93
N ILE A 311 6.21 0.46 -8.74
CA ILE A 311 5.09 1.00 -7.98
C ILE A 311 5.25 2.51 -7.80
N LYS A 312 4.13 3.22 -7.80
CA LYS A 312 4.05 4.69 -7.83
C LYS A 312 3.16 5.24 -6.72
N GLY A 313 3.30 6.53 -6.42
CA GLY A 313 2.37 7.29 -5.58
C GLY A 313 2.77 7.44 -4.12
N GLY A 314 3.66 6.60 -3.59
CA GLY A 314 3.91 6.56 -2.16
C GLY A 314 2.73 5.97 -1.39
N SER A 315 2.80 6.03 -0.07
CA SER A 315 1.72 5.51 0.79
C SER A 315 1.62 6.31 2.08
N TYR A 316 0.68 5.94 2.95
CA TYR A 316 0.54 6.47 4.30
C TYR A 316 1.80 6.28 5.17
N LEU A 317 2.76 5.47 4.74
CA LEU A 317 4.05 5.27 5.42
C LEU A 317 5.14 6.24 4.95
N CYS A 318 4.87 7.09 3.98
CA CYS A 318 5.84 8.06 3.48
C CYS A 318 5.73 9.37 4.26
N SER A 319 6.85 9.88 4.76
CA SER A 319 6.99 11.18 5.43
C SER A 319 8.00 12.05 4.69
N ASP A 320 8.16 13.29 5.15
CA ASP A 320 9.11 14.24 4.57
C ASP A 320 10.58 13.81 4.80
N ASP A 321 10.84 13.14 5.92
CA ASP A 321 12.18 12.69 6.35
C ASP A 321 12.45 11.21 6.01
N PHE A 322 11.41 10.48 5.65
CA PHE A 322 11.53 9.08 5.27
C PHE A 322 10.66 8.77 4.05
N CYS A 323 11.19 8.07 3.05
CA CYS A 323 10.50 7.76 1.80
C CYS A 323 10.37 8.97 0.87
N TYR A 324 9.58 10.02 1.19
CA TYR A 324 9.29 11.22 0.39
C TYR A 324 8.89 10.91 -1.05
N ARG A 325 8.17 9.79 -1.27
CA ARG A 325 7.82 9.29 -2.61
C ARG A 325 6.35 9.50 -2.99
N TYR A 326 5.61 10.34 -2.28
CA TYR A 326 4.26 10.79 -2.66
C TYR A 326 4.30 11.94 -3.70
N ARG A 327 5.14 11.76 -4.74
CA ARG A 327 5.37 12.70 -5.84
C ARG A 327 5.21 11.98 -7.19
N PRO A 328 4.70 12.64 -8.27
CA PRO A 328 4.50 11.98 -9.55
C PRO A 328 5.77 11.35 -10.14
N ALA A 329 6.92 12.02 -10.03
CA ALA A 329 8.20 11.50 -10.52
C ALA A 329 8.71 10.30 -9.72
N ALA A 330 8.32 10.19 -8.44
CA ALA A 330 8.83 9.16 -7.57
C ALA A 330 8.41 7.76 -8.02
N ARG A 331 9.33 6.82 -7.89
CA ARG A 331 9.17 5.41 -8.23
C ARG A 331 9.94 4.55 -7.25
N THR A 332 9.51 3.32 -7.10
CA THR A 332 10.26 2.27 -6.42
C THR A 332 9.84 0.92 -6.98
N ASP A 333 10.50 -0.13 -6.53
CA ASP A 333 10.22 -1.48 -6.96
C ASP A 333 9.33 -2.22 -5.97
N GLY A 334 8.37 -2.98 -6.48
CA GLY A 334 7.55 -3.92 -5.73
C GLY A 334 7.88 -5.36 -6.09
N PRO A 335 7.97 -6.29 -5.11
CA PRO A 335 8.10 -7.71 -5.40
C PRO A 335 6.80 -8.22 -6.02
N PRO A 336 6.84 -8.85 -7.23
CA PRO A 336 5.62 -9.20 -7.96
C PRO A 336 4.79 -10.30 -7.27
N ASP A 337 5.43 -11.10 -6.43
CA ASP A 337 4.84 -12.26 -5.75
C ASP A 337 4.37 -11.95 -4.32
N GLY A 338 4.43 -10.69 -3.89
CA GLY A 338 4.10 -10.30 -2.53
C GLY A 338 3.16 -9.11 -2.46
N GLY A 339 2.21 -9.17 -1.55
CA GLY A 339 1.40 -8.05 -1.10
C GLY A 339 1.96 -7.42 0.18
N ALA A 340 1.49 -6.23 0.51
CA ALA A 340 1.78 -5.57 1.78
C ALA A 340 0.61 -4.68 2.19
N THR A 341 0.56 -4.31 3.47
CA THR A 341 -0.51 -3.45 4.04
C THR A 341 -0.62 -2.08 3.40
N HIS A 342 0.31 -1.67 2.56
CA HIS A 342 0.39 -0.34 1.95
C HIS A 342 0.50 -0.38 0.42
N ILE A 343 0.20 -1.52 -0.22
CA ILE A 343 0.23 -1.69 -1.68
C ILE A 343 -1.14 -2.10 -2.18
N GLY A 344 -1.69 -1.30 -3.08
CA GLY A 344 -2.93 -1.49 -3.81
C GLY A 344 -2.72 -1.23 -5.30
N PHE A 345 -3.78 -0.83 -6.01
CA PHE A 345 -3.70 -0.57 -7.45
C PHE A 345 -4.93 0.19 -7.97
N ARG A 346 -4.82 0.69 -9.19
CA ARG A 346 -5.92 1.14 -10.05
C ARG A 346 -5.76 0.62 -11.45
N THR A 347 -6.83 0.61 -12.25
CA THR A 347 -6.83 0.05 -13.60
C THR A 347 -7.00 1.11 -14.68
N VAL A 348 -6.64 0.75 -15.92
CA VAL A 348 -6.83 1.57 -17.11
C VAL A 348 -7.52 0.77 -18.22
N LEU A 349 -8.22 1.50 -19.12
CA LEU A 349 -8.76 0.99 -20.36
C LEU A 349 -8.30 1.91 -21.50
N ARG A 350 -7.65 1.31 -22.51
CA ARG A 350 -7.10 2.00 -23.68
C ARG A 350 -8.03 1.90 -24.88
#